data_5b1841deadc0eaa116e104b02a028535
#
_entry.id   5b1841deadc0eaa116e104b02a028535
#
_cell.length_a   1.000
_cell.length_b   1.000
_cell.length_c   1.000
_cell.angle_alpha   90.00
_cell.angle_beta   90.00
_cell.angle_gamma   90.00
#
_symmetry.space_group_name_H-M   'P 1'
#
loop_
_entity.id
_entity.type
_entity.pdbx_description
1 polymer ?
#
loop_
_entity_poly.entity_id
_entity_poly.type
_entity_poly.pdbx_seq_one_letter_code
_entity_poly.pdbx_strand_id
1 'polypeptide(L)'
;MTLEVPKSNKNLNPSTRKKVLIVEDNDLNMKLFNDLLVAHGYGTLQTRDGIEALALARQHHPDLILMDIQLPEISGLQVTQWIKKDDDLRMIPVIAVTAFAMKGDEEKIRDGGCEAYIAKPISVASFLSTVERFLS
;
A
#
# COMPACT_ATOMS: atom_id res chain seq x y z
N MET A 1 8.99 30.56 -16.77
CA MET A 1 8.93 29.92 -16.33
C MET A 1 8.89 29.00 -16.22
N THR A 2 9.06 28.84 -15.99
CA THR A 2 8.98 27.93 -15.72
C THR A 2 9.12 27.11 -15.53
N LEU A 3 9.32 26.88 -15.35
CA LEU A 3 9.50 26.12 -15.06
C LEU A 3 9.37 25.14 -14.97
N GLU A 4 9.35 24.73 -15.12
CA GLU A 4 9.13 23.78 -14.91
C GLU A 4 9.51 22.93 -14.50
N VAL A 5 9.49 22.62 -14.19
CA VAL A 5 9.94 21.82 -13.46
C VAL A 5 9.61 20.69 -13.44
N PRO A 6 9.62 20.40 -13.47
CA PRO A 6 9.43 19.31 -13.65
C PRO A 6 9.37 18.11 -13.23
N LYS A 7 9.69 17.67 -13.54
CA LYS A 7 9.77 16.49 -13.25
C LYS A 7 10.13 16.20 -11.95
N SER A 8 10.56 16.92 -11.26
CA SER A 8 10.79 16.58 -9.93
C SER A 8 9.57 16.77 -9.14
N ASN A 9 8.56 16.13 -9.57
CA ASN A 9 7.31 16.12 -8.87
C ASN A 9 7.45 15.61 -7.46
N LYS A 10 8.43 14.77 -7.21
CA LYS A 10 8.66 14.25 -5.87
C LYS A 10 9.07 15.34 -4.90
N ASN A 11 9.36 16.53 -5.36
CA ASN A 11 9.70 17.64 -4.48
C ASN A 11 8.56 18.64 -4.34
N LEU A 12 7.40 18.29 -4.85
CA LEU A 12 6.25 19.15 -4.73
C LEU A 12 5.70 19.18 -3.32
N ASN A 13 4.78 20.08 -3.10
CA ASN A 13 4.08 20.22 -1.84
C ASN A 13 3.59 18.85 -1.35
N PRO A 14 3.84 18.51 -0.09
CA PRO A 14 3.35 17.23 0.44
C PRO A 14 1.87 16.96 0.22
N SER A 15 1.05 18.00 0.18
CA SER A 15 -0.39 17.80 0.00
C SER A 15 -0.75 17.32 -1.40
N THR A 16 0.16 17.45 -2.37
CA THR A 16 -0.10 16.99 -3.74
C THR A 16 0.55 15.65 -4.05
N ARG A 17 1.32 15.11 -3.12
CA ARG A 17 1.93 13.80 -3.31
C ARG A 17 0.89 12.71 -3.23
N LYS A 18 1.09 11.68 -4.02
CA LYS A 18 0.30 10.46 -3.84
C LYS A 18 0.65 9.87 -2.49
N LYS A 19 -0.37 9.41 -1.78
CA LYS A 19 -0.21 8.86 -0.44
C LYS A 19 -0.42 7.37 -0.42
N VAL A 20 0.47 6.68 0.26
CA VAL A 20 0.39 5.22 0.42
C VAL A 20 0.21 4.90 1.90
N LEU A 21 -0.81 4.13 2.22
CA LEU A 21 -0.98 3.62 3.58
C LEU A 21 -0.28 2.28 3.65
N ILE A 22 0.68 2.16 4.56
CA ILE A 22 1.43 0.93 4.77
C ILE A 22 0.90 0.26 6.03
N VAL A 23 0.37 -0.95 5.87
CA VAL A 23 -0.14 -1.76 6.99
C VAL A 23 0.80 -2.95 7.12
N GLU A 24 1.70 -2.89 8.07
CA GLU A 24 2.79 -3.85 8.20
C GLU A 24 3.19 -3.99 9.66
N ASP A 25 3.24 -5.21 10.15
CA ASP A 25 3.57 -5.49 11.54
C ASP A 25 5.08 -5.56 11.82
N ASN A 26 5.88 -5.91 10.85
CA ASN A 26 7.31 -6.07 11.01
C ASN A 26 8.04 -4.73 10.84
N ASP A 27 8.83 -4.34 11.85
CA ASP A 27 9.51 -3.06 11.84
C ASP A 27 10.48 -2.88 10.70
N LEU A 28 11.22 -3.92 10.35
CA LEU A 28 12.19 -3.83 9.27
C LEU A 28 11.50 -3.65 7.94
N ASN A 29 10.41 -4.38 7.73
CA ASN A 29 9.65 -4.24 6.49
C ASN A 29 8.99 -2.88 6.41
N MET A 30 8.44 -2.39 7.52
CA MET A 30 7.85 -1.07 7.56
C MET A 30 8.86 -0.01 7.16
N LYS A 31 10.05 -0.07 7.74
CA LYS A 31 11.10 0.88 7.42
C LYS A 31 11.50 0.79 5.96
N LEU A 32 11.68 -0.42 5.46
CA LEU A 32 12.08 -0.61 4.08
C LEU A 32 11.04 -0.04 3.10
N PHE A 33 9.77 -0.39 3.31
CA PHE A 33 8.71 0.09 2.43
C PHE A 33 8.60 1.61 2.50
N ASN A 34 8.65 2.16 3.70
CA ASN A 34 8.55 3.59 3.87
C ASN A 34 9.70 4.32 3.19
N ASP A 35 10.92 3.86 3.40
CA ASP A 35 12.09 4.52 2.84
C ASP A 35 12.07 4.49 1.30
N LEU A 36 11.66 3.36 0.73
CA LEU A 36 11.57 3.24 -0.72
C LEU A 36 10.52 4.19 -1.30
N LEU A 37 9.36 4.26 -0.65
CA LEU A 37 8.28 5.11 -1.13
C LEU A 37 8.62 6.59 -1.01
N VAL A 38 9.17 6.98 0.13
CA VAL A 38 9.55 8.38 0.35
C VAL A 38 10.63 8.79 -0.64
N ALA A 39 11.59 7.93 -0.89
CA ALA A 39 12.66 8.22 -1.84
C ALA A 39 12.12 8.43 -3.26
N HIS A 40 10.97 7.88 -3.57
CA HIS A 40 10.34 8.02 -4.88
C HIS A 40 9.25 9.09 -4.90
N GLY A 41 9.18 9.92 -3.87
CA GLY A 41 8.31 11.09 -3.87
C GLY A 41 6.90 10.86 -3.37
N TYR A 42 6.61 9.70 -2.79
CA TYR A 42 5.27 9.43 -2.25
C TYR A 42 5.19 9.85 -0.78
N GLY A 43 4.00 10.27 -0.36
CA GLY A 43 3.73 10.45 1.05
C GLY A 43 3.32 9.12 1.66
N THR A 44 3.56 8.92 2.94
CA THR A 44 3.22 7.65 3.57
C THR A 44 2.45 7.84 4.86
N LEU A 45 1.59 6.86 5.15
CA LEU A 45 0.92 6.71 6.44
C LEU A 45 1.28 5.30 6.89
N GLN A 46 1.47 5.11 8.17
CA GLN A 46 1.92 3.83 8.70
C GLN A 46 1.02 3.33 9.81
N THR A 47 0.72 2.05 9.81
CA THR A 47 0.09 1.41 10.94
C THR A 47 0.49 -0.05 10.97
N ARG A 48 0.46 -0.63 12.17
CA ARG A 48 0.75 -2.05 12.37
C ARG A 48 -0.54 -2.82 12.62
N ASP A 49 -1.67 -2.13 12.68
CA ASP A 49 -2.95 -2.68 13.13
C ASP A 49 -3.99 -2.57 12.02
N GLY A 50 -4.62 -3.69 11.71
CA GLY A 50 -5.63 -3.72 10.65
C GLY A 50 -6.86 -2.87 10.96
N ILE A 51 -7.25 -2.77 12.22
CA ILE A 51 -8.41 -1.95 12.59
C ILE A 51 -8.07 -0.47 12.42
N GLU A 52 -6.88 -0.08 12.85
CA GLU A 52 -6.43 1.29 12.68
C GLU A 52 -6.32 1.64 11.20
N ALA A 53 -5.98 0.66 10.37
CA ALA A 53 -5.89 0.87 8.93
C ALA A 53 -7.21 1.37 8.35
N LEU A 54 -8.32 0.81 8.81
CA LEU A 54 -9.63 1.27 8.36
C LEU A 54 -9.88 2.73 8.73
N ALA A 55 -9.54 3.09 9.97
CA ALA A 55 -9.73 4.45 10.44
C ALA A 55 -8.86 5.42 9.65
N LEU A 56 -7.61 5.06 9.40
CA LEU A 56 -6.70 5.90 8.63
C LEU A 56 -7.16 6.03 7.19
N ALA A 57 -7.65 4.95 6.59
CA ALA A 57 -8.15 5.00 5.23
C ALA A 57 -9.35 5.94 5.11
N ARG A 58 -10.26 5.90 6.07
CA ARG A 58 -11.41 6.80 6.07
C ARG A 58 -11.02 8.24 6.28
N GLN A 59 -10.05 8.46 7.14
CA GLN A 59 -9.62 9.81 7.47
C GLN A 59 -8.81 10.46 6.35
N HIS A 60 -7.94 9.70 5.71
CA HIS A 60 -6.96 10.25 4.77
C HIS A 60 -7.20 9.90 3.32
N HIS A 61 -7.99 8.91 3.01
CA HIS A 61 -8.27 8.46 1.64
C HIS A 61 -6.97 8.30 0.84
N PRO A 62 -6.09 7.38 1.25
CA PRO A 62 -4.84 7.19 0.53
C PRO A 62 -5.08 6.74 -0.91
N ASP A 63 -4.10 6.92 -1.74
CA ASP A 63 -4.19 6.54 -3.15
C ASP A 63 -3.87 5.07 -3.36
N LEU A 64 -3.27 4.43 -2.38
CA LEU A 64 -2.87 3.03 -2.44
C LEU A 64 -2.72 2.51 -1.03
N ILE A 65 -3.06 1.24 -0.82
CA ILE A 65 -2.83 0.57 0.46
C ILE A 65 -1.92 -0.63 0.22
N LEU A 66 -0.82 -0.70 0.96
CA LEU A 66 0.03 -1.89 1.02
C LEU A 66 -0.40 -2.66 2.25
N MET A 67 -0.94 -3.85 2.06
CA MET A 67 -1.56 -4.62 3.14
C MET A 67 -0.82 -5.92 3.38
N ASP A 68 -0.15 -6.01 4.54
CA ASP A 68 0.42 -7.28 4.97
C ASP A 68 -0.74 -8.24 5.26
N ILE A 69 -0.72 -9.40 4.64
CA ILE A 69 -1.78 -10.38 4.84
C ILE A 69 -1.67 -11.00 6.23
N GLN A 70 -0.45 -11.08 6.75
CA GLN A 70 -0.17 -11.77 8.00
C GLN A 70 -0.05 -10.84 9.19
N LEU A 71 -1.12 -10.10 9.44
CA LEU A 71 -1.16 -9.24 10.60
C LEU A 71 -1.51 -10.07 11.84
N PRO A 72 -1.12 -9.60 13.02
CA PRO A 72 -1.47 -10.32 14.25
C PRO A 72 -2.96 -10.30 14.50
N GLU A 73 -3.68 -10.56 15.15
CA GLU A 73 -5.10 -10.50 15.52
C GLU A 73 -6.09 -10.59 14.37
N ILE A 74 -5.84 -9.93 13.23
CA ILE A 74 -6.79 -9.99 12.13
C ILE A 74 -6.05 -10.08 10.81
N SER A 75 -6.52 -10.93 9.92
CA SER A 75 -5.89 -11.10 8.61
C SER A 75 -6.03 -9.84 7.75
N GLY A 76 -4.96 -9.51 7.01
CA GLY A 76 -5.02 -8.41 6.06
C GLY A 76 -6.09 -8.63 4.98
N LEU A 77 -6.41 -9.88 4.68
CA LEU A 77 -7.49 -10.16 3.73
C LEU A 77 -8.85 -9.76 4.28
N GLN A 78 -9.06 -9.96 5.57
CA GLN A 78 -10.30 -9.54 6.20
C GLN A 78 -10.43 -8.02 6.17
N VAL A 79 -9.34 -7.33 6.46
CA VAL A 79 -9.34 -5.86 6.40
C VAL A 79 -9.62 -5.38 4.98
N THR A 80 -9.01 -6.05 4.00
CA THR A 80 -9.24 -5.72 2.59
C THR A 80 -10.70 -5.91 2.21
N GLN A 81 -11.32 -6.98 2.68
CA GLN A 81 -12.74 -7.20 2.41
C GLN A 81 -13.61 -6.07 2.97
N TRP A 82 -13.30 -5.61 4.16
CA TRP A 82 -14.02 -4.48 4.74
C TRP A 82 -13.83 -3.22 3.91
N ILE A 83 -12.61 -2.97 3.45
CA ILE A 83 -12.32 -1.83 2.57
C ILE A 83 -13.14 -1.92 1.29
N LYS A 84 -13.18 -3.10 0.69
CA LYS A 84 -13.86 -3.27 -0.60
C LYS A 84 -15.38 -3.25 -0.49
N LYS A 85 -15.91 -3.43 0.70
CA LYS A 85 -17.36 -3.32 0.94
C LYS A 85 -17.78 -1.92 1.35
N ASP A 86 -16.83 -1.05 1.62
CA ASP A 86 -17.10 0.32 2.03
C ASP A 86 -17.21 1.19 0.78
N ASP A 87 -18.35 1.81 0.57
CA ASP A 87 -18.59 2.62 -0.65
C ASP A 87 -17.59 3.74 -0.81
N ASP A 88 -17.06 4.25 0.29
CA ASP A 88 -16.13 5.36 0.29
C ASP A 88 -14.70 4.92 0.03
N LEU A 89 -14.38 3.66 0.30
CA LEU A 89 -13.00 3.16 0.23
C LEU A 89 -12.75 2.16 -0.87
N ARG A 90 -13.80 1.57 -1.43
CA ARG A 90 -13.64 0.41 -2.32
C ARG A 90 -12.82 0.69 -3.58
N MET A 91 -12.69 1.93 -3.98
CA MET A 91 -11.92 2.28 -5.17
C MET A 91 -10.42 2.39 -4.92
N ILE A 92 -10.01 2.39 -3.65
CA ILE A 92 -8.59 2.47 -3.34
C ILE A 92 -7.96 1.12 -3.64
N PRO A 93 -6.94 1.07 -4.51
CA PRO A 93 -6.29 -0.21 -4.79
C PRO A 93 -5.54 -0.73 -3.56
N VAL A 94 -5.62 -2.03 -3.35
CA VAL A 94 -4.92 -2.71 -2.25
C VAL A 94 -3.95 -3.71 -2.85
N ILE A 95 -2.69 -3.58 -2.50
CA ILE A 95 -1.65 -4.53 -2.88
C ILE A 95 -1.33 -5.37 -1.66
N ALA A 96 -1.52 -6.67 -1.76
CA ALA A 96 -1.18 -7.58 -0.67
C ALA A 96 0.34 -7.77 -0.61
N VAL A 97 0.89 -7.81 0.60
CA VAL A 97 2.30 -8.13 0.79
C VAL A 97 2.32 -9.40 1.64
N THR A 98 2.96 -10.44 1.18
CA THR A 98 2.85 -11.74 1.84
C THR A 98 4.09 -12.61 1.67
N ALA A 99 4.41 -13.36 2.72
CA ALA A 99 5.46 -14.38 2.65
C ALA A 99 4.91 -15.66 2.01
N PHE A 100 3.60 -15.77 1.86
CA PHE A 100 2.96 -16.94 1.28
C PHE A 100 2.36 -16.60 -0.07
N ALA A 101 3.15 -16.73 -1.11
CA ALA A 101 2.72 -16.42 -2.47
C ALA A 101 2.69 -17.67 -3.33
N MET A 102 2.17 -18.77 -2.77
CA MET A 102 2.00 -19.99 -3.53
C MET A 102 0.76 -19.88 -4.39
N LYS A 103 0.65 -20.75 -5.37
CA LYS A 103 -0.42 -20.68 -6.35
C LYS A 103 -1.82 -20.57 -5.74
N GLY A 104 -2.10 -21.36 -4.72
CA GLY A 104 -3.42 -21.31 -4.07
C GLY A 104 -3.63 -20.00 -3.32
N ASP A 105 -2.56 -19.41 -2.83
CA ASP A 105 -2.65 -18.16 -2.07
C ASP A 105 -2.96 -16.97 -2.97
N GLU A 106 -2.47 -16.99 -4.22
CA GLU A 106 -2.76 -15.92 -5.16
C GLU A 106 -4.25 -15.80 -5.41
N GLU A 107 -4.93 -16.95 -5.55
CA GLU A 107 -6.36 -16.93 -5.76
C GLU A 107 -7.11 -16.36 -4.56
N LYS A 108 -6.70 -16.75 -3.37
CA LYS A 108 -7.32 -16.22 -2.14
C LYS A 108 -7.12 -14.71 -2.02
N ILE A 109 -5.94 -14.24 -2.35
CA ILE A 109 -5.61 -12.83 -2.28
C ILE A 109 -6.48 -12.05 -3.26
N ARG A 110 -6.59 -12.54 -4.47
CA ARG A 110 -7.39 -11.89 -5.51
C ARG A 110 -8.87 -11.93 -5.16
N ASP A 111 -9.36 -13.07 -4.68
CA ASP A 111 -10.75 -13.21 -4.27
C ASP A 111 -11.08 -12.32 -3.08
N GLY A 112 -10.09 -12.03 -2.25
CA GLY A 112 -10.26 -11.11 -1.12
C GLY A 112 -10.35 -9.64 -1.52
N GLY A 113 -10.14 -9.35 -2.80
CA GLY A 113 -10.27 -8.00 -3.31
C GLY A 113 -8.97 -7.23 -3.56
N CYS A 114 -7.83 -7.88 -3.39
CA CYS A 114 -6.55 -7.22 -3.66
C CYS A 114 -6.32 -7.15 -5.16
N GLU A 115 -5.86 -6.01 -5.62
CA GLU A 115 -5.59 -5.80 -7.04
C GLU A 115 -4.27 -6.40 -7.50
N ALA A 116 -3.35 -6.61 -6.57
CA ALA A 116 -2.06 -7.22 -6.89
C ALA A 116 -1.44 -7.77 -5.61
N TYR A 117 -0.33 -8.47 -5.72
CA TYR A 117 0.40 -8.90 -4.54
C TYR A 117 1.91 -8.79 -4.76
N ILE A 118 2.64 -8.69 -3.67
CA ILE A 118 4.10 -8.65 -3.65
C ILE A 118 4.57 -9.72 -2.68
N ALA A 119 5.43 -10.60 -3.14
CA ALA A 119 5.95 -11.68 -2.31
C ALA A 119 7.13 -11.19 -1.46
N LYS A 120 7.21 -11.67 -0.21
CA LYS A 120 8.36 -11.44 0.65
C LYS A 120 9.33 -12.61 0.52
N PRO A 121 10.63 -12.35 0.58
CA PRO A 121 11.30 -11.07 0.71
C PRO A 121 11.15 -10.28 -0.59
N ILE A 122 10.98 -8.97 -0.49
CA ILE A 122 10.67 -8.18 -1.68
C ILE A 122 11.90 -7.98 -2.55
N SER A 123 11.64 -7.89 -3.86
CA SER A 123 12.60 -7.37 -4.81
C SER A 123 12.30 -5.88 -4.91
N VAL A 124 13.30 -5.03 -4.68
CA VAL A 124 13.10 -3.59 -4.71
C VAL A 124 12.52 -3.14 -6.05
N ALA A 125 13.08 -3.64 -7.14
CA ALA A 125 12.61 -3.28 -8.47
C ALA A 125 11.15 -3.68 -8.70
N SER A 126 10.78 -4.90 -8.31
CA SER A 126 9.42 -5.38 -8.42
C SER A 126 8.45 -4.58 -7.55
N PHE A 127 8.88 -4.27 -6.33
CA PHE A 127 8.07 -3.50 -5.40
C PHE A 127 7.74 -2.14 -6.00
N LEU A 128 8.75 -1.41 -6.44
CA LEU A 128 8.56 -0.08 -6.99
C LEU A 128 7.77 -0.10 -8.29
N SER A 129 8.02 -1.08 -9.14
CA SER A 129 7.30 -1.23 -10.39
C SER A 129 5.81 -1.47 -10.14
N THR A 130 5.50 -2.32 -9.18
CA THR A 130 4.10 -2.62 -8.85
C THR A 130 3.39 -1.40 -8.28
N VAL A 131 4.04 -0.70 -7.35
CA VAL A 131 3.46 0.50 -6.76
C VAL A 131 3.22 1.57 -7.83
N GLU A 132 4.21 1.78 -8.67
CA GLU A 132 4.13 2.79 -9.72
C GLU A 132 2.99 2.52 -10.68
N ARG A 133 2.72 1.25 -10.96
CA ARG A 133 1.63 0.86 -11.85
C ARG A 133 0.28 1.37 -11.37
N PHE A 134 0.09 1.48 -10.06
CA PHE A 134 -1.17 1.95 -9.49
C PHE A 134 -1.18 3.44 -9.17
N LEU A 135 -0.04 4.09 -9.17
CA LEU A 135 0.06 5.48 -8.76
C LEU A 135 0.44 6.45 -9.88
N SER A 136 0.77 5.93 -11.04
CA SER A 136 1.13 6.83 -12.14
C SER A 136 -0.07 7.34 -12.93
#